data_d45997cdbfeb68b6ceafe28600471439
#
_entry.id   d45997cdbfeb68b6ceafe28600471439
#
_cell.length_a   1.000
_cell.length_b   1.000
_cell.length_c   1.000
_cell.angle_alpha   90.00
_cell.angle_beta   90.00
_cell.angle_gamma   90.00
#
_symmetry.space_group_name_H-M   'P 1'
#
loop_
_entity.id
_entity.type
_entity.pdbx_description
1 polymer ?
#
loop_
_entity_poly.entity_id
_entity_poly.type
_entity_poly.pdbx_seq_one_letter_code
_entity_poly.pdbx_strand_id
1 'polypeptide(L)'
;MAVPTFEKRNAVIMEPISTALAGIALVKASVDGIKSALGTAKDISAIAGDIDALLNGQQQVQAASNKKGGMGIADQFGVESVAKELIDARLAAEQVAEIRRLTDHRFGAGTWQSILDERAKRIREAREAQAKARREAALSHQEMIDNMKIGLAVFALVVVVIGLFIAVMVSTAGAIGFA
;
A
#
# COMPACT_ATOMS: atom_id res chain seq x y z
N MET A 1 1.69 14.86 27.13
CA MET A 1 0.69 14.66 26.07
C MET A 1 0.89 15.79 25.07
N ALA A 2 1.54 15.55 23.92
CA ALA A 2 1.82 16.60 22.92
C ALA A 2 0.56 16.75 22.03
N VAL A 3 -0.03 17.96 22.04
CA VAL A 3 -1.12 18.33 21.14
C VAL A 3 -0.54 18.44 19.73
N PRO A 4 -1.04 17.73 18.71
CA PRO A 4 -0.54 17.83 17.35
C PRO A 4 -0.70 19.27 16.85
N THR A 5 0.39 19.83 16.35
CA THR A 5 0.47 21.19 15.82
C THR A 5 -0.56 21.39 14.71
N PHE A 6 -1.15 22.59 14.63
CA PHE A 6 -2.18 23.01 13.66
C PHE A 6 -1.79 22.67 12.19
N GLU A 7 -0.50 22.74 11.88
CA GLU A 7 0.06 22.40 10.57
C GLU A 7 -0.11 20.93 10.17
N LYS A 8 0.04 19.97 11.11
CA LYS A 8 -0.21 18.55 10.85
C LYS A 8 -1.69 18.24 10.63
N ARG A 9 -2.61 19.00 11.24
CA ARG A 9 -4.05 18.83 11.03
C ARG A 9 -4.48 19.28 9.65
N ASN A 10 -3.92 20.37 9.13
CA ASN A 10 -4.23 20.87 7.79
C ASN A 10 -3.69 19.94 6.69
N ALA A 11 -2.50 19.35 6.88
CA ALA A 11 -1.96 18.37 5.93
C ALA A 11 -2.85 17.12 5.81
N VAL A 12 -3.40 16.61 6.92
CA VAL A 12 -4.30 15.45 6.93
C VAL A 12 -5.65 15.76 6.27
N ILE A 13 -6.13 17.02 6.33
CA ILE A 13 -7.41 17.43 5.73
C ILE A 13 -7.25 17.67 4.21
N MET A 14 -6.07 18.10 3.75
CA MET A 14 -5.84 18.36 2.32
C MET A 14 -5.58 17.09 1.49
N GLU A 15 -5.08 16.01 2.08
CA GLU A 15 -4.76 14.77 1.35
C GLU A 15 -5.94 14.17 0.56
N PRO A 16 -7.17 14.04 1.10
CA PRO A 16 -8.26 13.44 0.34
C PRO A 16 -8.74 14.30 -0.84
N ILE A 17 -8.68 15.63 -0.73
CA ILE A 17 -9.07 16.54 -1.82
C ILE A 17 -8.03 16.48 -2.95
N SER A 18 -6.75 16.49 -2.63
CA SER A 18 -5.68 16.36 -3.64
C SER A 18 -5.71 15.00 -4.33
N THR A 19 -6.05 13.94 -3.60
CA THR A 19 -6.21 12.58 -4.16
C THR A 19 -7.40 12.48 -5.10
N ALA A 20 -8.53 13.10 -4.77
CA ALA A 20 -9.70 13.13 -5.65
C ALA A 20 -9.41 13.89 -6.95
N LEU A 21 -8.81 15.08 -6.86
CA LEU A 21 -8.44 15.88 -8.03
C LEU A 21 -7.42 15.18 -8.92
N ALA A 22 -6.42 14.52 -8.32
CA ALA A 22 -5.46 13.70 -9.05
C ALA A 22 -6.15 12.52 -9.75
N GLY A 23 -7.09 11.86 -9.08
CA GLY A 23 -7.90 10.79 -9.67
C GLY A 23 -8.73 11.26 -10.87
N ILE A 24 -9.38 12.43 -10.79
CA ILE A 24 -10.17 13.02 -11.88
C ILE A 24 -9.27 13.38 -13.06
N ALA A 25 -8.12 14.00 -12.80
CA ALA A 25 -7.15 14.33 -13.85
C ALA A 25 -6.64 13.06 -14.56
N LEU A 26 -6.38 12.01 -13.81
CA LEU A 26 -5.94 10.72 -14.34
C LEU A 26 -7.04 10.07 -15.20
N VAL A 27 -8.30 10.07 -14.75
CA VAL A 27 -9.44 9.57 -15.52
C VAL A 27 -9.55 10.33 -16.84
N LYS A 28 -9.53 11.66 -16.81
CA LYS A 28 -9.65 12.48 -18.01
C LYS A 28 -8.51 12.21 -18.99
N ALA A 29 -7.27 12.25 -18.55
CA ALA A 29 -6.10 11.99 -19.39
C ALA A 29 -6.15 10.59 -20.02
N SER A 30 -6.55 9.58 -19.27
CA SER A 30 -6.68 8.21 -19.77
C SER A 30 -7.82 8.06 -20.78
N VAL A 31 -8.95 8.71 -20.56
CA VAL A 31 -10.07 8.73 -21.51
C VAL A 31 -9.65 9.36 -22.84
N ASP A 32 -8.97 10.50 -22.79
CA ASP A 32 -8.47 11.19 -23.99
C ASP A 32 -7.42 10.32 -24.70
N GLY A 33 -6.50 9.68 -23.99
CA GLY A 33 -5.53 8.75 -24.54
C GLY A 33 -6.19 7.56 -25.23
N ILE A 34 -7.12 6.89 -24.56
CA ILE A 34 -7.86 5.74 -25.13
C ILE A 34 -8.64 6.17 -26.38
N LYS A 35 -9.40 7.27 -26.32
CA LYS A 35 -10.18 7.76 -27.47
C LYS A 35 -9.28 8.09 -28.65
N SER A 36 -8.12 8.71 -28.41
CA SER A 36 -7.15 9.04 -29.46
C SER A 36 -6.54 7.78 -30.09
N ALA A 37 -6.18 6.80 -29.26
CA ALA A 37 -5.53 5.57 -29.72
C ALA A 37 -6.50 4.54 -30.33
N LEU A 38 -7.77 4.55 -29.93
CA LEU A 38 -8.75 3.51 -30.28
C LEU A 38 -8.95 3.33 -31.79
N GLY A 39 -8.85 4.43 -32.55
CA GLY A 39 -8.96 4.40 -33.99
C GLY A 39 -7.79 3.75 -34.72
N THR A 40 -6.60 3.78 -34.11
CA THR A 40 -5.34 3.31 -34.70
C THR A 40 -4.82 2.03 -34.04
N ALA A 41 -5.31 1.68 -32.86
CA ALA A 41 -4.90 0.48 -32.12
C ALA A 41 -5.22 -0.79 -32.92
N LYS A 42 -4.20 -1.62 -33.12
CA LYS A 42 -4.35 -2.92 -33.78
C LYS A 42 -4.89 -3.98 -32.84
N ASP A 43 -4.54 -3.89 -31.58
CA ASP A 43 -4.97 -4.78 -30.52
C ASP A 43 -5.15 -4.01 -29.21
N ILE A 44 -5.72 -4.68 -28.20
CA ILE A 44 -6.01 -4.10 -26.90
C ILE A 44 -4.76 -3.71 -26.12
N SER A 45 -3.60 -4.32 -26.40
CA SER A 45 -2.36 -4.03 -25.70
C SER A 45 -1.88 -2.61 -25.91
N ALA A 46 -2.24 -2.00 -27.04
CA ALA A 46 -1.89 -0.62 -27.38
C ALA A 46 -2.51 0.41 -26.42
N ILE A 47 -3.65 0.09 -25.81
CA ILE A 47 -4.39 0.96 -24.86
C ILE A 47 -4.46 0.40 -23.43
N ALA A 48 -3.78 -0.72 -23.17
CA ALA A 48 -3.86 -1.40 -21.86
C ALA A 48 -3.36 -0.51 -20.71
N GLY A 49 -2.31 0.27 -20.94
CA GLY A 49 -1.77 1.20 -19.95
C GLY A 49 -2.76 2.31 -19.58
N ASP A 50 -3.45 2.87 -20.57
CA ASP A 50 -4.45 3.90 -20.34
C ASP A 50 -5.71 3.35 -19.66
N ILE A 51 -6.10 2.11 -19.98
CA ILE A 51 -7.21 1.43 -19.28
C ILE A 51 -6.85 1.21 -17.81
N ASP A 52 -5.63 0.79 -17.49
CA ASP A 52 -5.17 0.61 -16.10
C ASP A 52 -5.13 1.94 -15.35
N ALA A 53 -4.65 3.01 -15.97
CA ALA A 53 -4.65 4.35 -15.43
C ALA A 53 -6.08 4.88 -15.19
N LEU A 54 -7.01 4.65 -16.13
CA LEU A 54 -8.42 4.97 -15.99
C LEU A 54 -9.06 4.30 -14.77
N LEU A 55 -8.86 3.00 -14.62
CA LEU A 55 -9.41 2.23 -13.50
C LEU A 55 -8.80 2.66 -12.15
N ASN A 56 -7.50 2.97 -12.13
CA ASN A 56 -6.83 3.49 -10.94
C ASN A 56 -7.34 4.88 -10.57
N GLY A 57 -7.54 5.77 -11.53
CA GLY A 57 -8.12 7.09 -11.34
C GLY A 57 -9.55 7.00 -10.76
N GLN A 58 -10.39 6.14 -11.33
CA GLN A 58 -11.74 5.89 -10.82
C GLN A 58 -11.72 5.39 -9.37
N GLN A 59 -10.83 4.45 -9.02
CA GLN A 59 -10.69 3.96 -7.65
C GLN A 59 -10.26 5.07 -6.68
N GLN A 60 -9.37 5.97 -7.09
CA GLN A 60 -8.95 7.10 -6.26
C GLN A 60 -10.10 8.06 -5.99
N VAL A 61 -10.88 8.41 -7.00
CA VAL A 61 -12.08 9.27 -6.86
C VAL A 61 -13.10 8.61 -5.95
N GLN A 62 -13.40 7.34 -6.15
CA GLN A 62 -14.34 6.58 -5.32
C GLN A 62 -13.86 6.46 -3.86
N ALA A 63 -12.58 6.20 -3.64
CA ALA A 63 -12.01 6.11 -2.30
C ALA A 63 -12.05 7.45 -1.55
N ALA A 64 -11.82 8.56 -2.25
CA ALA A 64 -11.93 9.89 -1.68
C ALA A 64 -13.38 10.23 -1.29
N SER A 65 -14.35 9.91 -2.15
CA SER A 65 -15.79 10.07 -1.88
C SER A 65 -16.25 9.22 -0.67
N ASN A 66 -15.82 7.97 -0.58
CA ASN A 66 -16.22 7.06 0.51
C ASN A 66 -15.62 7.43 1.88
N LYS A 67 -14.41 8.00 1.92
CA LYS A 67 -13.75 8.40 3.18
C LYS A 67 -14.49 9.52 3.91
N LYS A 68 -15.17 10.38 3.18
CA LYS A 68 -15.92 11.50 3.77
C LYS A 68 -17.31 11.12 4.29
N GLY A 69 -17.91 10.06 3.80
CA GLY A 69 -19.22 9.57 4.27
C GLY A 69 -19.23 9.00 5.69
N GLY A 70 -18.08 8.80 6.32
CA GLY A 70 -17.95 8.22 7.67
C GLY A 70 -17.60 9.18 8.79
N MET A 71 -17.34 10.46 8.53
CA MET A 71 -17.01 11.45 9.55
C MET A 71 -18.15 12.45 9.71
N GLY A 72 -18.88 12.31 10.81
CA GLY A 72 -19.96 13.20 11.25
C GLY A 72 -19.50 14.60 11.64
N ILE A 73 -18.91 15.35 10.73
CA ILE A 73 -18.65 16.78 10.86
C ILE A 73 -19.46 17.48 9.77
N ALA A 74 -20.77 17.50 9.96
CA ALA A 74 -21.74 18.10 9.04
C ALA A 74 -21.58 19.63 8.87
N ASP A 75 -20.81 20.30 9.71
CA ASP A 75 -20.78 21.79 9.75
C ASP A 75 -19.54 22.43 9.12
N GLN A 76 -18.52 21.68 8.70
CA GLN A 76 -17.30 22.27 8.11
C GLN A 76 -17.18 22.14 6.59
N PHE A 77 -18.02 21.32 5.96
CA PHE A 77 -18.03 21.14 4.51
C PHE A 77 -19.39 21.51 3.96
N GLY A 78 -19.47 22.67 3.34
CA GLY A 78 -20.71 23.12 2.71
C GLY A 78 -21.26 22.09 1.72
N VAL A 79 -22.57 22.03 1.56
CA VAL A 79 -23.29 21.15 0.62
C VAL A 79 -22.67 21.15 -0.77
N GLU A 80 -22.06 22.28 -1.18
CA GLU A 80 -21.38 22.46 -2.46
C GLU A 80 -20.16 21.55 -2.66
N SER A 81 -19.32 21.37 -1.62
CA SER A 81 -18.14 20.51 -1.74
C SER A 81 -18.50 19.03 -1.84
N VAL A 82 -19.51 18.59 -1.08
CA VAL A 82 -20.02 17.21 -1.12
C VAL A 82 -20.72 16.93 -2.46
N ALA A 83 -21.52 17.88 -2.92
CA ALA A 83 -22.19 17.77 -4.22
C ALA A 83 -21.19 17.68 -5.38
N LYS A 84 -20.12 18.49 -5.37
CA LYS A 84 -19.08 18.46 -6.38
C LYS A 84 -18.36 17.11 -6.42
N GLU A 85 -17.97 16.57 -5.28
CA GLU A 85 -17.29 15.25 -5.22
C GLU A 85 -18.21 14.11 -5.70
N LEU A 86 -19.49 14.17 -5.38
CA LEU A 86 -20.46 13.19 -5.87
C LEU A 86 -20.65 13.29 -7.38
N ILE A 87 -20.70 14.50 -7.91
CA ILE A 87 -20.79 14.75 -9.36
C ILE A 87 -19.53 14.25 -10.06
N ASP A 88 -18.35 14.55 -9.52
CA ASP A 88 -17.08 14.13 -10.07
C ASP A 88 -16.95 12.59 -10.08
N ALA A 89 -17.36 11.92 -9.01
CA ALA A 89 -17.38 10.46 -8.95
C ALA A 89 -18.35 9.85 -9.99
N ARG A 90 -19.49 10.48 -10.18
CA ARG A 90 -20.48 10.04 -11.16
C ARG A 90 -19.98 10.25 -12.60
N LEU A 91 -19.38 11.41 -12.87
CA LEU A 91 -18.76 11.70 -14.17
C LEU A 91 -17.64 10.71 -14.51
N ALA A 92 -16.76 10.39 -13.53
CA ALA A 92 -15.73 9.37 -13.72
C ALA A 92 -16.33 7.99 -14.04
N ALA A 93 -17.42 7.59 -13.37
CA ALA A 93 -18.10 6.34 -13.66
C ALA A 93 -18.74 6.32 -15.06
N GLU A 94 -19.32 7.43 -15.50
CA GLU A 94 -19.90 7.58 -16.84
C GLU A 94 -18.81 7.47 -17.91
N GLN A 95 -17.66 8.10 -17.71
CA GLN A 95 -16.50 8.00 -18.61
C GLN A 95 -15.99 6.57 -18.74
N VAL A 96 -15.89 5.84 -17.63
CA VAL A 96 -15.53 4.41 -17.65
C VAL A 96 -16.56 3.59 -18.44
N ALA A 97 -17.85 3.85 -18.24
CA ALA A 97 -18.91 3.17 -18.99
C ALA A 97 -18.89 3.46 -20.49
N GLU A 98 -18.49 4.67 -20.87
CA GLU A 98 -18.30 5.05 -22.28
C GLU A 98 -17.11 4.29 -22.89
N ILE A 99 -15.96 4.29 -22.22
CA ILE A 99 -14.76 3.57 -22.67
C ILE A 99 -15.03 2.07 -22.78
N ARG A 100 -15.76 1.47 -21.83
CA ARG A 100 -16.21 0.08 -21.92
C ARG A 100 -16.94 -0.19 -23.23
N ARG A 101 -17.93 0.64 -23.56
CA ARG A 101 -18.71 0.47 -24.81
C ARG A 101 -17.84 0.61 -26.04
N LEU A 102 -16.95 1.59 -26.07
CA LEU A 102 -16.04 1.80 -27.19
C LEU A 102 -15.06 0.64 -27.35
N THR A 103 -14.53 0.10 -26.24
CA THR A 103 -13.61 -1.06 -26.24
C THR A 103 -14.33 -2.31 -26.75
N ASP A 104 -15.51 -2.61 -26.19
CA ASP A 104 -16.30 -3.77 -26.63
C ASP A 104 -16.76 -3.65 -28.08
N HIS A 105 -17.06 -2.44 -28.56
CA HIS A 105 -17.40 -2.21 -29.96
C HIS A 105 -16.20 -2.43 -30.89
N ARG A 106 -15.01 -2.01 -30.51
CA ARG A 106 -13.81 -2.07 -31.36
C ARG A 106 -13.14 -3.43 -31.38
N PHE A 107 -13.05 -4.11 -30.22
CA PHE A 107 -12.31 -5.37 -30.04
C PHE A 107 -13.21 -6.58 -29.84
N GLY A 108 -14.51 -6.40 -29.80
CA GLY A 108 -15.52 -7.46 -29.61
C GLY A 108 -16.17 -7.44 -28.23
N ALA A 109 -17.41 -7.91 -28.19
CA ALA A 109 -18.21 -7.94 -26.98
C ALA A 109 -17.53 -8.81 -25.89
N GLY A 110 -17.48 -8.32 -24.66
CA GLY A 110 -16.87 -9.02 -23.54
C GLY A 110 -15.37 -8.77 -23.35
N THR A 111 -14.72 -8.05 -24.28
CA THR A 111 -13.29 -7.71 -24.15
C THR A 111 -13.01 -6.93 -22.87
N TRP A 112 -13.86 -5.96 -22.55
CA TRP A 112 -13.75 -5.20 -21.31
C TRP A 112 -13.79 -6.07 -20.07
N GLN A 113 -14.71 -7.03 -20.02
CA GLN A 113 -14.83 -7.96 -18.89
C GLN A 113 -13.59 -8.84 -18.74
N SER A 114 -13.05 -9.34 -19.84
CA SER A 114 -11.83 -10.14 -19.86
C SER A 114 -10.63 -9.35 -19.29
N ILE A 115 -10.53 -8.04 -19.59
CA ILE A 115 -9.50 -7.16 -19.03
C ILE A 115 -9.66 -7.04 -17.50
N LEU A 116 -10.88 -6.82 -17.02
CA LEU A 116 -11.14 -6.71 -15.59
C LEU A 116 -10.81 -8.01 -14.85
N ASP A 117 -11.16 -9.16 -15.41
CA ASP A 117 -10.89 -10.46 -14.83
C ASP A 117 -9.39 -10.76 -14.76
N GLU A 118 -8.65 -10.48 -15.83
CA GLU A 118 -7.19 -10.64 -15.85
C GLU A 118 -6.51 -9.68 -14.86
N ARG A 119 -6.96 -8.43 -14.79
CA ARG A 119 -6.46 -7.46 -13.80
C ARG A 119 -6.72 -7.94 -12.37
N ALA A 120 -7.94 -8.42 -12.08
CA ALA A 120 -8.29 -8.95 -10.78
C ALA A 120 -7.43 -10.18 -10.40
N LYS A 121 -7.13 -11.04 -11.37
CA LYS A 121 -6.24 -12.19 -11.20
C LYS A 121 -4.82 -11.74 -10.83
N ARG A 122 -4.22 -10.82 -11.59
CA ARG A 122 -2.88 -10.28 -11.33
C ARG A 122 -2.77 -9.61 -9.96
N ILE A 123 -3.80 -8.86 -9.56
CA ILE A 123 -3.85 -8.23 -8.23
C ILE A 123 -3.88 -9.28 -7.13
N ARG A 124 -4.63 -10.37 -7.29
CA ARG A 124 -4.66 -11.48 -6.32
C ARG A 124 -3.31 -12.16 -6.22
N GLU A 125 -2.70 -12.52 -7.35
CA GLU A 125 -1.38 -13.15 -7.41
C GLU A 125 -0.30 -12.27 -6.76
N ALA A 126 -0.31 -10.96 -7.02
CA ALA A 126 0.60 -10.02 -6.40
C ALA A 126 0.40 -9.94 -4.87
N ARG A 127 -0.84 -9.92 -4.38
CA ARG A 127 -1.15 -9.93 -2.95
C ARG A 127 -0.69 -11.23 -2.27
N GLU A 128 -0.90 -12.37 -2.91
CA GLU A 128 -0.45 -13.66 -2.41
C GLU A 128 1.08 -13.74 -2.35
N ALA A 129 1.77 -13.26 -3.40
CA ALA A 129 3.23 -13.19 -3.41
C ALA A 129 3.76 -12.27 -2.29
N GLN A 130 3.14 -11.11 -2.09
CA GLN A 130 3.51 -10.22 -0.99
C GLN A 130 3.23 -10.85 0.39
N ALA A 131 2.11 -11.56 0.54
CA ALA A 131 1.79 -12.24 1.79
C ALA A 131 2.80 -13.36 2.10
N LYS A 132 3.23 -14.13 1.09
CA LYS A 132 4.28 -15.14 1.22
C LYS A 132 5.60 -14.51 1.61
N ALA A 133 6.04 -13.47 0.89
CA ALA A 133 7.27 -12.75 1.21
C ALA A 133 7.29 -12.18 2.63
N ARG A 134 6.15 -11.62 3.11
CA ARG A 134 6.03 -11.14 4.49
C ARG A 134 6.14 -12.27 5.51
N ARG A 135 5.56 -13.45 5.24
CA ARG A 135 5.65 -14.63 6.13
C ARG A 135 7.09 -15.14 6.18
N GLU A 136 7.78 -15.25 5.06
CA GLU A 136 9.18 -15.66 4.97
C GLU A 136 10.10 -14.68 5.70
N ALA A 137 9.89 -13.37 5.52
CA ALA A 137 10.63 -12.35 6.26
C ALA A 137 10.38 -12.41 7.78
N ALA A 138 9.15 -12.70 8.21
CA ALA A 138 8.83 -12.86 9.63
C ALA A 138 9.50 -14.11 10.24
N LEU A 139 9.54 -15.22 9.53
CA LEU A 139 10.20 -16.46 9.95
C LEU A 139 11.71 -16.26 10.08
N SER A 140 12.35 -15.66 9.07
CA SER A 140 13.80 -15.36 9.11
C SER A 140 14.16 -14.42 10.27
N HIS A 141 13.27 -13.50 10.62
CA HIS A 141 13.47 -12.58 11.75
C HIS A 141 13.37 -13.33 13.11
N GLN A 142 12.45 -14.28 13.22
CA GLN A 142 12.35 -15.13 14.41
C GLN A 142 13.58 -16.03 14.60
N GLU A 143 14.05 -16.68 13.54
CA GLU A 143 15.26 -17.51 13.57
C GLU A 143 16.50 -16.69 13.98
N MET A 144 16.62 -15.46 13.48
CA MET A 144 17.73 -14.56 13.85
C MET A 144 17.68 -14.18 15.34
N ILE A 145 16.49 -13.89 15.88
CA ILE A 145 16.30 -13.56 17.31
C ILE A 145 16.60 -14.77 18.19
N ASP A 146 16.18 -15.96 17.80
CA ASP A 146 16.42 -17.17 18.58
C ASP A 146 17.90 -17.58 18.55
N ASN A 147 18.57 -17.46 17.42
CA ASN A 147 20.02 -17.65 17.33
C ASN A 147 20.79 -16.63 18.18
N MET A 148 20.34 -15.38 18.23
CA MET A 148 20.93 -14.33 19.07
C MET A 148 20.76 -14.62 20.57
N LYS A 149 19.59 -15.13 20.99
CA LYS A 149 19.35 -15.56 22.38
C LYS A 149 20.25 -16.71 22.79
N ILE A 150 20.40 -17.71 21.90
CA ILE A 150 21.29 -18.86 22.15
C ILE A 150 22.74 -18.38 22.25
N GLY A 151 23.19 -17.51 21.35
CA GLY A 151 24.53 -16.92 21.41
C GLY A 151 24.80 -16.15 22.70
N LEU A 152 23.82 -15.36 23.18
CA LEU A 152 23.92 -14.63 24.44
C LEU A 152 23.99 -15.57 25.65
N ALA A 153 23.20 -16.64 25.65
CA ALA A 153 23.22 -17.65 26.74
C ALA A 153 24.56 -18.39 26.83
N VAL A 154 25.11 -18.78 25.67
CA VAL A 154 26.43 -19.42 25.60
C VAL A 154 27.52 -18.46 26.07
N PHE A 155 27.48 -17.20 25.67
CA PHE A 155 28.43 -16.19 26.11
C PHE A 155 28.39 -15.97 27.64
N ALA A 156 27.19 -15.87 28.22
CA ALA A 156 27.00 -15.73 29.64
C ALA A 156 27.60 -16.94 30.43
N LEU A 157 27.39 -18.16 29.90
CA LEU A 157 27.93 -19.37 30.49
C LEU A 157 29.47 -19.39 30.50
N VAL A 158 30.07 -18.98 29.37
CA VAL A 158 31.55 -18.88 29.26
C VAL A 158 32.10 -17.84 30.25
N VAL A 159 31.47 -16.70 30.42
CA VAL A 159 31.89 -15.67 31.38
C VAL A 159 31.82 -16.21 32.81
N VAL A 160 30.78 -16.95 33.17
CA VAL A 160 30.66 -17.59 34.52
C VAL A 160 31.76 -18.61 34.73
N VAL A 161 32.06 -19.45 33.75
CA VAL A 161 33.14 -20.46 33.86
C VAL A 161 34.50 -19.79 34.05
N ILE A 162 34.81 -18.76 33.28
CA ILE A 162 36.06 -18.00 33.42
C ILE A 162 36.13 -17.32 34.77
N GLY A 163 35.04 -16.72 35.25
CA GLY A 163 34.97 -16.09 36.57
C GLY A 163 35.24 -17.09 37.72
N LEU A 164 34.63 -18.27 37.63
CA LEU A 164 34.89 -19.36 38.59
C LEU A 164 36.35 -19.84 38.57
N PHE A 165 36.93 -19.98 37.39
CA PHE A 165 38.34 -20.38 37.22
C PHE A 165 39.28 -19.35 37.86
N ILE A 166 39.05 -18.06 37.61
CA ILE A 166 39.83 -16.97 38.21
C ILE A 166 39.67 -16.97 39.73
N ALA A 167 38.45 -17.16 40.26
CA ALA A 167 38.21 -17.21 41.71
C ALA A 167 38.95 -18.38 42.39
N VAL A 168 38.98 -19.55 41.78
CA VAL A 168 39.73 -20.71 42.29
C VAL A 168 41.23 -20.45 42.26
N MET A 169 41.76 -19.86 41.18
CA MET A 169 43.19 -19.52 41.07
C MET A 169 43.60 -18.48 42.12
N VAL A 170 42.80 -17.48 42.37
CA VAL A 170 43.10 -16.46 43.42
C VAL A 170 43.04 -17.11 44.84
N SER A 171 42.06 -17.98 45.07
CA SER A 171 41.92 -18.68 46.32
C SER A 171 43.12 -19.61 46.62
N THR A 172 43.61 -20.35 45.60
CA THR A 172 44.79 -21.23 45.74
C THR A 172 46.08 -20.44 45.92
N ALA A 173 46.24 -19.31 45.20
CA ALA A 173 47.41 -18.45 45.38
C ALA A 173 47.47 -17.80 46.75
N GLY A 174 46.34 -17.43 47.36
CA GLY A 174 46.24 -16.91 48.72
C GLY A 174 46.60 -17.94 49.80
N ALA A 175 46.34 -19.23 49.54
CA ALA A 175 46.65 -20.32 50.46
C ALA A 175 48.16 -20.66 50.51
N ILE A 176 48.90 -20.43 49.43
CA ILE A 176 50.33 -20.73 49.31
C ILE A 176 51.20 -19.60 49.92
N GLY A 177 50.66 -18.37 50.00
CA GLY A 177 51.39 -17.20 50.52
C GLY A 177 51.39 -17.05 52.05
N PHE A 178 50.82 -18.01 52.85
CA PHE A 178 50.68 -17.92 54.27
C PHE A 178 51.35 -19.11 55.03
N ALA A 179 52.30 -19.79 54.37
CA ALA A 179 53.10 -20.87 55.01
C ALA A 179 54.56 -20.45 55.20
#